data_a8fbb2e6f65f435dfe96d031c0b36c2d
#
_entry.id   a8fbb2e6f65f435dfe96d031c0b36c2d
#
_cell.length_a   1.000
_cell.length_b   1.000
_cell.length_c   1.000
_cell.angle_alpha   90.00
_cell.angle_beta   90.00
_cell.angle_gamma   90.00
#
_symmetry.space_group_name_H-M   'P 1'
#
loop_
_entity.id
_entity.type
_entity.pdbx_description
1 polymer ?
#
loop_
_entity_poly.entity_id
_entity_poly.type
_entity_poly.pdbx_seq_one_letter_code
_entity_poly.pdbx_strand_id
1 'polypeptide(L)'
;MSRRTLFGLFVPLVLVAAYFGVTSSIRAHVDDLIQHAVDKPLPDFQLVDRDGKTWSKQDLVGKRSVLHFFRSYCHSCDVEAPAIRALEQRADADTVWLHVMTDVVLDVDESKTEETIARKQYSAPVLMADEAFMELFHQAQWSQVTPITYVVDREGTVRFGLRGLQTEAAVEAALAAVQG
;
A
#
# COMPACT_ATOMS: atom_id res chain seq x y z
N MET A 1 -2.17 -46.11 23.82
CA MET A 1 -1.63 -45.32 22.70
C MET A 1 -0.12 -45.48 22.65
N SER A 2 0.43 -46.00 21.54
CA SER A 2 1.88 -46.28 21.47
C SER A 2 2.65 -44.95 21.37
N ARG A 3 3.87 -44.91 21.94
CA ARG A 3 4.78 -43.71 21.88
C ARG A 3 4.99 -43.24 20.41
N ARG A 4 4.92 -44.13 19.43
CA ARG A 4 5.04 -43.81 18.00
C ARG A 4 3.84 -43.02 17.45
N THR A 5 2.64 -43.27 17.95
CA THR A 5 1.42 -42.53 17.55
C THR A 5 1.38 -41.13 18.15
N LEU A 6 1.91 -40.97 19.38
CA LEU A 6 2.00 -39.65 20.01
C LEU A 6 3.01 -38.73 19.29
N PHE A 7 4.18 -39.27 18.90
CA PHE A 7 5.19 -38.54 18.14
C PHE A 7 4.68 -38.14 16.74
N GLY A 8 3.91 -39.04 16.08
CA GLY A 8 3.35 -38.78 14.76
C GLY A 8 2.32 -37.63 14.72
N LEU A 9 1.64 -37.35 15.82
CA LEU A 9 0.67 -36.25 15.94
C LEU A 9 1.30 -34.95 16.46
N PHE A 10 2.35 -35.06 17.26
CA PHE A 10 3.00 -33.90 17.90
C PHE A 10 3.82 -33.07 16.90
N VAL A 11 4.53 -33.71 15.98
CA VAL A 11 5.36 -33.01 14.98
C VAL A 11 4.54 -32.10 14.08
N PRO A 12 3.43 -32.55 13.43
CA PRO A 12 2.62 -31.65 12.60
C PRO A 12 1.97 -30.53 13.39
N LEU A 13 1.58 -30.77 14.65
CA LEU A 13 1.03 -29.71 15.51
C LEU A 13 2.05 -28.62 15.79
N VAL A 14 3.30 -28.99 16.09
CA VAL A 14 4.40 -28.04 16.32
C VAL A 14 4.71 -27.26 15.05
N LEU A 15 4.74 -27.92 13.88
CA LEU A 15 4.96 -27.23 12.59
C LEU A 15 3.86 -26.23 12.26
N VAL A 16 2.61 -26.60 12.50
CA VAL A 16 1.46 -25.70 12.32
C VAL A 16 1.56 -24.51 13.28
N ALA A 17 1.84 -24.74 14.55
CA ALA A 17 2.00 -23.67 15.53
C ALA A 17 3.18 -22.74 15.17
N ALA A 18 4.30 -23.30 14.73
CA ALA A 18 5.46 -22.54 14.27
C ALA A 18 5.11 -21.70 13.02
N TYR A 19 4.42 -22.29 12.05
CA TYR A 19 3.95 -21.57 10.87
C TYR A 19 3.05 -20.37 11.22
N PHE A 20 2.05 -20.57 12.09
CA PHE A 20 1.20 -19.47 12.54
C PHE A 20 1.97 -18.43 13.36
N GLY A 21 2.90 -18.84 14.19
CA GLY A 21 3.76 -17.95 14.97
C GLY A 21 4.62 -17.06 14.06
N VAL A 22 5.29 -17.63 13.07
CA VAL A 22 6.13 -16.89 12.11
C VAL A 22 5.28 -15.94 11.26
N THR A 23 4.17 -16.42 10.71
CA THR A 23 3.30 -15.56 9.86
C THR A 23 2.68 -14.42 10.66
N SER A 24 2.29 -14.64 11.92
CA SER A 24 1.78 -13.61 12.80
C SER A 24 2.86 -12.56 13.13
N SER A 25 4.08 -13.00 13.39
CA SER A 25 5.21 -12.10 13.67
C SER A 25 5.56 -11.23 12.45
N ILE A 26 5.58 -11.81 11.24
CA ILE A 26 5.80 -11.05 10.01
C ILE A 26 4.69 -10.02 9.80
N ARG A 27 3.43 -10.40 9.97
CA ARG A 27 2.30 -9.47 9.84
C ARG A 27 2.39 -8.31 10.83
N ALA A 28 2.69 -8.61 12.09
CA ALA A 28 2.85 -7.58 13.13
C ALA A 28 3.99 -6.63 12.81
N HIS A 29 5.12 -7.15 12.29
CA HIS A 29 6.24 -6.32 11.87
C HIS A 29 5.89 -5.39 10.71
N VAL A 30 5.18 -5.89 9.70
CA VAL A 30 4.73 -5.06 8.56
C VAL A 30 3.72 -4.00 9.02
N ASP A 31 2.80 -4.37 9.91
CA ASP A 31 1.85 -3.40 10.47
C ASP A 31 2.57 -2.29 11.26
N ASP A 32 3.59 -2.65 12.04
CA ASP A 32 4.42 -1.70 12.76
C ASP A 32 5.16 -0.73 11.81
N LEU A 33 5.73 -1.23 10.71
CA LEU A 33 6.38 -0.40 9.70
C LEU A 33 5.40 0.61 9.07
N ILE A 34 4.19 0.18 8.73
CA ILE A 34 3.16 1.05 8.15
C ILE A 34 2.71 2.10 9.18
N GLN A 35 2.45 1.67 10.43
CA GLN A 35 2.06 2.56 11.50
C GLN A 35 3.19 3.51 11.91
N HIS A 36 4.45 3.14 11.64
CA HIS A 36 5.58 4.02 11.90
C HIS A 36 5.56 5.31 11.05
N ALA A 37 4.91 5.29 9.88
CA ALA A 37 4.70 6.47 9.05
C ALA A 37 3.57 7.38 9.58
N VAL A 38 2.65 6.86 10.39
CA VAL A 38 1.50 7.60 10.92
C VAL A 38 1.96 8.65 11.94
N ASP A 39 1.30 9.81 11.91
CA ASP A 39 1.61 11.02 12.67
C ASP A 39 3.01 11.60 12.40
N LYS A 40 3.60 11.26 11.26
CA LYS A 40 4.85 11.85 10.78
C LYS A 40 4.63 12.66 9.51
N PRO A 41 5.47 13.66 9.28
CA PRO A 41 5.48 14.37 8.00
C PRO A 41 5.71 13.39 6.85
N LEU A 42 4.97 13.58 5.76
CA LEU A 42 5.25 12.91 4.50
C LEU A 42 6.72 13.15 4.13
N PRO A 43 7.50 12.11 3.85
CA PRO A 43 8.90 12.27 3.44
C PRO A 43 9.01 13.08 2.15
N ASP A 44 10.15 13.72 1.96
CA ASP A 44 10.46 14.39 0.69
C ASP A 44 10.72 13.33 -0.38
N PHE A 45 10.06 13.47 -1.53
CA PHE A 45 10.21 12.58 -2.65
C PHE A 45 10.16 13.34 -3.98
N GLN A 46 10.67 12.71 -5.02
CA GLN A 46 10.48 13.12 -6.41
C GLN A 46 10.30 11.87 -7.24
N LEU A 47 9.12 11.70 -7.84
CA LEU A 47 8.80 10.58 -8.73
C LEU A 47 8.17 11.11 -10.01
N VAL A 48 8.43 10.45 -11.10
CA VAL A 48 7.84 10.77 -12.40
C VAL A 48 6.62 9.86 -12.62
N ASP A 49 5.51 10.44 -13.07
CA ASP A 49 4.36 9.68 -13.52
C ASP A 49 4.54 9.21 -14.98
N ARG A 50 3.57 8.45 -15.47
CA ARG A 50 3.59 7.91 -16.83
C ARG A 50 3.48 8.97 -17.93
N ASP A 51 2.98 10.15 -17.61
CA ASP A 51 2.86 11.27 -18.56
C ASP A 51 4.12 12.14 -18.54
N GLY A 52 5.14 11.77 -17.76
CA GLY A 52 6.42 12.47 -17.66
C GLY A 52 6.41 13.66 -16.69
N LYS A 53 5.32 13.86 -15.93
CA LYS A 53 5.28 14.88 -14.91
C LYS A 53 5.99 14.40 -13.65
N THR A 54 6.89 15.23 -13.11
CA THR A 54 7.50 15.01 -11.80
C THR A 54 6.55 15.44 -10.71
N TRP A 55 6.34 14.57 -9.76
CA TRP A 55 5.57 14.79 -8.53
C TRP A 55 6.48 14.83 -7.32
N SER A 56 6.16 15.70 -6.40
CA SER A 56 6.90 15.90 -5.15
C SER A 56 5.93 16.18 -4.01
N LYS A 57 6.44 16.20 -2.80
CA LYS A 57 5.68 16.61 -1.61
C LYS A 57 5.06 18.01 -1.76
N GLN A 58 5.74 18.93 -2.44
CA GLN A 58 5.26 20.29 -2.65
C GLN A 58 3.96 20.35 -3.45
N ASP A 59 3.73 19.41 -4.35
CA ASP A 59 2.49 19.33 -5.13
C ASP A 59 1.28 18.95 -4.27
N LEU A 60 1.51 18.45 -3.06
CA LEU A 60 0.51 17.98 -2.11
C LEU A 60 0.22 18.99 -0.99
N VAL A 61 1.06 20.00 -0.83
CA VAL A 61 0.92 21.01 0.25
C VAL A 61 -0.42 21.74 0.14
N GLY A 62 -1.11 21.86 1.26
CA GLY A 62 -2.41 22.52 1.36
C GLY A 62 -3.61 21.69 0.90
N LYS A 63 -3.37 20.45 0.45
CA LYS A 63 -4.39 19.51 0.01
C LYS A 63 -4.34 18.23 0.84
N ARG A 64 -5.47 17.57 0.99
CA ARG A 64 -5.49 16.19 1.45
C ARG A 64 -4.93 15.30 0.35
N SER A 65 -4.23 14.25 0.70
CA SER A 65 -3.64 13.38 -0.31
C SER A 65 -3.83 11.91 0.04
N VAL A 66 -4.02 11.11 -0.98
CA VAL A 66 -4.07 9.65 -0.89
C VAL A 66 -2.93 9.07 -1.73
N LEU A 67 -2.05 8.31 -1.08
CA LEU A 67 -1.01 7.54 -1.75
C LEU A 67 -1.41 6.07 -1.69
N HIS A 68 -1.85 5.53 -2.82
CA HIS A 68 -2.32 4.15 -2.93
C HIS A 68 -1.27 3.27 -3.61
N PHE A 69 -0.65 2.38 -2.85
CA PHE A 69 0.39 1.47 -3.30
C PHE A 69 -0.21 0.17 -3.85
N PHE A 70 0.21 -0.21 -5.04
CA PHE A 70 -0.25 -1.42 -5.71
C PHE A 70 0.86 -2.03 -6.58
N ARG A 71 0.66 -3.24 -7.07
CA ARG A 71 1.60 -3.95 -7.95
C ARG A 71 0.90 -4.92 -8.90
N SER A 72 1.65 -5.46 -9.83
CA SER A 72 1.26 -6.65 -10.59
C SER A 72 1.16 -7.89 -9.69
N TYR A 73 0.44 -8.90 -10.14
CA TYR A 73 0.23 -10.15 -9.39
C TYR A 73 -0.32 -9.96 -7.97
N CYS A 74 -1.11 -8.91 -7.75
CA CYS A 74 -1.75 -8.60 -6.48
C CYS A 74 -3.27 -8.80 -6.57
N HIS A 75 -3.74 -9.95 -6.12
CA HIS A 75 -5.18 -10.28 -6.15
C HIS A 75 -6.01 -9.29 -5.34
N SER A 76 -5.57 -8.91 -4.13
CA SER A 76 -6.29 -7.92 -3.31
C SER A 76 -6.38 -6.55 -3.97
N CYS A 77 -5.31 -6.14 -4.70
CA CYS A 77 -5.33 -4.91 -5.48
C CYS A 77 -6.31 -4.98 -6.67
N ASP A 78 -6.55 -6.18 -7.23
CA ASP A 78 -7.54 -6.37 -8.27
C ASP A 78 -8.95 -6.27 -7.71
N VAL A 79 -9.19 -6.86 -6.56
CA VAL A 79 -10.50 -6.86 -5.88
C VAL A 79 -10.91 -5.45 -5.44
N GLU A 80 -9.98 -4.63 -4.94
CA GLU A 80 -10.32 -3.27 -4.46
C GLU A 80 -10.36 -2.22 -5.57
N ALA A 81 -9.78 -2.47 -6.75
CA ALA A 81 -9.66 -1.48 -7.80
C ALA A 81 -10.99 -0.78 -8.19
N PRO A 82 -12.15 -1.45 -8.25
CA PRO A 82 -13.43 -0.77 -8.49
C PRO A 82 -13.78 0.25 -7.40
N ALA A 83 -13.54 -0.07 -6.13
CA ALA A 83 -13.80 0.83 -5.00
C ALA A 83 -12.87 2.05 -5.04
N ILE A 84 -11.59 1.84 -5.31
CA ILE A 84 -10.61 2.93 -5.46
C ILE A 84 -10.99 3.86 -6.60
N ARG A 85 -11.36 3.35 -7.78
CA ARG A 85 -11.84 4.19 -8.89
C ARG A 85 -13.09 5.00 -8.54
N ALA A 86 -14.03 4.40 -7.83
CA ALA A 86 -15.23 5.11 -7.41
C ALA A 86 -14.91 6.26 -6.45
N LEU A 87 -13.93 6.07 -5.55
CA LEU A 87 -13.44 7.10 -4.64
C LEU A 87 -12.73 8.23 -5.39
N GLU A 88 -11.84 7.91 -6.34
CA GLU A 88 -11.17 8.91 -7.18
C GLU A 88 -12.17 9.81 -7.92
N GLN A 89 -13.19 9.20 -8.54
CA GLN A 89 -14.21 9.92 -9.32
C GLN A 89 -15.07 10.85 -8.47
N ARG A 90 -15.20 10.57 -7.19
CA ARG A 90 -15.95 11.40 -6.23
C ARG A 90 -15.06 12.35 -5.44
N ALA A 91 -13.76 12.28 -5.62
CA ALA A 91 -12.82 13.15 -4.93
C ALA A 91 -13.11 14.61 -5.26
N ASP A 92 -13.08 15.46 -4.25
CA ASP A 92 -13.19 16.90 -4.44
C ASP A 92 -11.86 17.51 -4.94
N ALA A 93 -11.90 18.76 -5.35
CA ALA A 93 -10.73 19.49 -5.87
C ALA A 93 -9.59 19.66 -4.83
N ASP A 94 -9.91 19.48 -3.56
CA ASP A 94 -8.96 19.59 -2.44
C ASP A 94 -8.32 18.25 -2.05
N THR A 95 -8.62 17.19 -2.79
CA THR A 95 -8.05 15.86 -2.57
C THR A 95 -7.20 15.43 -3.76
N VAL A 96 -5.92 15.16 -3.53
CA VAL A 96 -4.99 14.63 -4.54
C VAL A 96 -4.85 13.12 -4.37
N TRP A 97 -5.12 12.38 -5.42
CA TRP A 97 -4.86 10.94 -5.49
C TRP A 97 -3.57 10.69 -6.27
N LEU A 98 -2.73 9.84 -5.73
CA LEU A 98 -1.53 9.33 -6.39
C LEU A 98 -1.50 7.80 -6.23
N HIS A 99 -1.41 7.09 -7.33
CA HIS A 99 -1.14 5.66 -7.31
C HIS A 99 0.36 5.42 -7.36
N VAL A 100 0.84 4.49 -6.57
CA VAL A 100 2.26 4.16 -6.47
C VAL A 100 2.44 2.70 -6.90
N MET A 101 3.02 2.50 -8.07
CA MET A 101 3.32 1.19 -8.63
C MET A 101 4.67 0.70 -8.14
N THR A 102 4.73 -0.48 -7.51
CA THR A 102 5.97 -0.99 -6.89
C THR A 102 6.71 -2.04 -7.73
N ASP A 103 6.27 -2.29 -8.94
CA ASP A 103 6.80 -3.33 -9.82
C ASP A 103 8.28 -3.17 -10.16
N VAL A 104 8.77 -1.93 -10.30
CA VAL A 104 10.20 -1.65 -10.61
C VAL A 104 11.10 -2.23 -9.52
N VAL A 105 10.72 -2.06 -8.25
CA VAL A 105 11.50 -2.57 -7.10
C VAL A 105 11.41 -4.10 -7.00
N LEU A 106 10.38 -4.69 -7.58
CA LEU A 106 10.14 -6.14 -7.57
C LEU A 106 10.67 -6.84 -8.83
N ASP A 107 11.36 -6.12 -9.70
CA ASP A 107 11.91 -6.64 -10.97
C ASP A 107 10.83 -7.32 -11.84
N VAL A 108 9.63 -6.74 -11.86
CA VAL A 108 8.53 -7.20 -12.72
C VAL A 108 8.74 -6.69 -14.13
N ASP A 109 8.48 -7.54 -15.11
CA ASP A 109 8.56 -7.18 -16.53
C ASP A 109 7.70 -5.97 -16.88
N GLU A 110 8.27 -5.01 -17.64
CA GLU A 110 7.61 -3.75 -18.02
C GLU A 110 6.29 -3.98 -18.73
N SER A 111 6.21 -4.98 -19.62
CA SER A 111 4.97 -5.30 -20.34
C SER A 111 3.85 -5.71 -19.39
N LYS A 112 4.20 -6.42 -18.31
CA LYS A 112 3.24 -6.81 -17.27
C LYS A 112 2.81 -5.64 -16.41
N THR A 113 3.70 -4.74 -16.12
CA THR A 113 3.41 -3.49 -15.41
C THR A 113 2.42 -2.66 -16.22
N GLU A 114 2.69 -2.45 -17.52
CA GLU A 114 1.81 -1.73 -18.43
C GLU A 114 0.41 -2.35 -18.56
N GLU A 115 0.35 -3.69 -18.76
CA GLU A 115 -0.92 -4.41 -18.76
C GLU A 115 -1.71 -4.20 -17.47
N THR A 116 -1.02 -4.25 -16.32
CA THR A 116 -1.65 -4.09 -15.02
C THR A 116 -2.21 -2.67 -14.85
N ILE A 117 -1.44 -1.65 -15.17
CA ILE A 117 -1.89 -0.25 -15.08
C ILE A 117 -3.09 -0.01 -15.99
N ALA A 118 -3.02 -0.46 -17.25
CA ALA A 118 -4.13 -0.34 -18.21
C ALA A 118 -5.41 -1.04 -17.69
N ARG A 119 -5.26 -2.21 -17.10
CA ARG A 119 -6.39 -2.99 -16.56
C ARG A 119 -7.01 -2.33 -15.32
N LYS A 120 -6.22 -1.65 -14.49
CA LYS A 120 -6.71 -0.94 -13.30
C LYS A 120 -7.58 0.26 -13.64
N GLN A 121 -7.34 0.93 -14.78
CA GLN A 121 -8.13 2.07 -15.25
C GLN A 121 -8.24 3.19 -14.20
N TYR A 122 -7.18 3.43 -13.42
CA TYR A 122 -7.11 4.56 -12.52
C TYR A 122 -7.05 5.87 -13.32
N SER A 123 -7.74 6.90 -12.84
CA SER A 123 -7.76 8.23 -13.46
C SER A 123 -6.70 9.17 -12.88
N ALA A 124 -6.30 8.94 -11.64
CA ALA A 124 -5.23 9.70 -11.00
C ALA A 124 -3.84 9.24 -11.49
N PRO A 125 -2.82 10.08 -11.35
CA PRO A 125 -1.46 9.77 -11.78
C PRO A 125 -0.91 8.49 -11.16
N VAL A 126 -0.20 7.70 -11.97
CA VAL A 126 0.49 6.49 -11.53
C VAL A 126 1.99 6.77 -11.51
N LEU A 127 2.56 6.80 -10.31
CA LEU A 127 3.98 6.98 -10.07
C LEU A 127 4.68 5.63 -10.05
N MET A 128 5.86 5.55 -10.65
CA MET A 128 6.70 4.36 -10.62
C MET A 128 7.65 4.47 -9.45
N ALA A 129 7.41 3.70 -8.39
CA ALA A 129 8.27 3.70 -7.21
C ALA A 129 9.63 3.07 -7.51
N ASP A 130 10.68 3.74 -7.11
CA ASP A 130 12.02 3.18 -7.04
C ASP A 130 12.35 2.70 -5.61
N GLU A 131 13.52 2.07 -5.45
CA GLU A 131 13.97 1.54 -4.17
C GLU A 131 14.13 2.66 -3.12
N ALA A 132 14.68 3.81 -3.53
CA ALA A 132 14.90 4.94 -2.65
C ALA A 132 13.57 5.50 -2.10
N PHE A 133 12.54 5.59 -2.94
CA PHE A 133 11.20 6.01 -2.52
C PHE A 133 10.57 5.00 -1.55
N MET A 134 10.69 3.69 -1.84
CA MET A 134 10.12 2.67 -0.96
C MET A 134 10.74 2.70 0.44
N GLU A 135 12.05 2.95 0.54
CA GLU A 135 12.75 3.07 1.83
C GLU A 135 12.22 4.22 2.71
N LEU A 136 11.62 5.25 2.11
CA LEU A 136 11.01 6.37 2.84
C LEU A 136 9.70 5.98 3.57
N PHE A 137 9.01 4.93 3.14
CA PHE A 137 7.69 4.55 3.68
C PHE A 137 7.77 3.27 4.52
N HIS A 138 7.98 2.13 3.90
CA HIS A 138 7.91 0.83 4.58
C HIS A 138 9.02 -0.13 4.17
N GLN A 139 10.16 0.40 3.75
CA GLN A 139 11.37 -0.30 3.30
C GLN A 139 11.19 -1.07 1.97
N ALA A 140 12.18 -1.02 1.09
CA ALA A 140 12.13 -1.63 -0.25
C ALA A 140 11.91 -3.15 -0.20
N GLN A 141 12.48 -3.84 0.78
CA GLN A 141 12.29 -5.29 0.97
C GLN A 141 10.82 -5.72 1.20
N TRP A 142 9.93 -4.79 1.54
CA TRP A 142 8.51 -5.04 1.75
C TRP A 142 7.62 -4.52 0.62
N SER A 143 8.19 -4.16 -0.53
CA SER A 143 7.45 -3.64 -1.70
C SER A 143 6.38 -4.59 -2.23
N GLN A 144 6.48 -5.89 -1.92
CA GLN A 144 5.43 -6.88 -2.24
C GLN A 144 4.19 -6.76 -1.33
N VAL A 145 4.26 -6.02 -0.22
CA VAL A 145 3.10 -5.84 0.67
C VAL A 145 2.20 -4.77 0.10
N THR A 146 1.22 -5.21 -0.65
CA THR A 146 0.20 -4.38 -1.29
C THR A 146 -1.17 -5.04 -1.17
N PRO A 147 -2.27 -4.28 -1.24
CA PRO A 147 -2.31 -2.83 -1.31
C PRO A 147 -2.02 -2.16 0.04
N ILE A 148 -1.54 -0.91 0.00
CA ILE A 148 -1.44 -0.02 1.15
C ILE A 148 -1.98 1.34 0.72
N THR A 149 -2.79 1.97 1.57
CA THR A 149 -3.31 3.31 1.33
C THR A 149 -2.92 4.23 2.48
N TYR A 150 -2.08 5.23 2.19
CA TYR A 150 -1.79 6.30 3.13
C TYR A 150 -2.71 7.49 2.87
N VAL A 151 -3.27 8.04 3.95
CA VAL A 151 -4.04 9.29 3.91
C VAL A 151 -3.27 10.37 4.63
N VAL A 152 -3.05 11.49 3.95
CA VAL A 152 -2.22 12.62 4.37
C VAL A 152 -3.09 13.84 4.51
N ASP A 153 -2.91 14.60 5.59
CA ASP A 153 -3.63 15.85 5.83
C ASP A 153 -3.06 17.02 5.01
N ARG A 154 -3.67 18.20 5.14
CA ARG A 154 -3.27 19.42 4.42
C ARG A 154 -1.90 19.96 4.85
N GLU A 155 -1.46 19.63 6.06
CA GLU A 155 -0.16 19.97 6.62
C GLU A 155 0.95 19.04 6.10
N GLY A 156 0.57 18.00 5.35
CA GLY A 156 1.49 17.00 4.83
C GLY A 156 1.89 15.98 5.88
N THR A 157 1.04 15.72 6.88
CA THR A 157 1.25 14.68 7.88
C THR A 157 0.45 13.43 7.49
N VAL A 158 1.09 12.27 7.51
CA VAL A 158 0.42 10.98 7.31
C VAL A 158 -0.47 10.70 8.51
N ARG A 159 -1.77 10.58 8.31
CA ARG A 159 -2.74 10.34 9.40
C ARG A 159 -3.23 8.91 9.47
N PHE A 160 -3.25 8.22 8.35
CA PHE A 160 -3.67 6.82 8.30
C PHE A 160 -2.75 6.02 7.40
N GLY A 161 -2.45 4.78 7.83
CA GLY A 161 -1.82 3.75 7.04
C GLY A 161 -2.72 2.51 7.02
N LEU A 162 -3.42 2.28 5.91
CA LEU A 162 -4.41 1.23 5.73
C LEU A 162 -3.79 0.10 4.90
N ARG A 163 -3.54 -1.06 5.51
CA ARG A 163 -2.96 -2.23 4.84
C ARG A 163 -4.03 -3.22 4.37
N GLY A 164 -3.82 -3.74 3.17
CA GLY A 164 -4.68 -4.77 2.58
C GLY A 164 -5.95 -4.19 1.98
N LEU A 165 -6.83 -5.08 1.55
CA LEU A 165 -8.10 -4.73 0.92
C LEU A 165 -8.92 -3.79 1.81
N GLN A 166 -9.22 -2.61 1.28
CA GLN A 166 -10.05 -1.62 1.96
C GLN A 166 -11.44 -1.53 1.30
N THR A 167 -12.44 -1.17 2.12
CA THR A 167 -13.76 -0.79 1.62
C THR A 167 -13.80 0.71 1.31
N GLU A 168 -14.69 1.15 0.42
CA GLU A 168 -14.94 2.57 0.17
C GLU A 168 -15.17 3.33 1.48
N ALA A 169 -16.03 2.80 2.34
CA ALA A 169 -16.38 3.43 3.62
C ALA A 169 -15.17 3.61 4.56
N ALA A 170 -14.21 2.68 4.55
CA ALA A 170 -13.00 2.80 5.38
C ALA A 170 -12.10 3.94 4.90
N VAL A 171 -11.90 4.07 3.59
CA VAL A 171 -11.08 5.15 3.01
C VAL A 171 -11.80 6.50 3.13
N GLU A 172 -13.12 6.55 2.91
CA GLU A 172 -13.93 7.76 3.12
C GLU A 172 -13.88 8.24 4.57
N ALA A 173 -13.97 7.33 5.53
CA ALA A 173 -13.85 7.67 6.95
C ALA A 173 -12.47 8.26 7.28
N ALA A 174 -11.40 7.70 6.73
CA ALA A 174 -10.05 8.23 6.91
C ALA A 174 -9.90 9.63 6.27
N LEU A 175 -10.44 9.83 5.05
CA LEU A 175 -10.46 11.14 4.38
C LEU A 175 -11.31 12.17 5.14
N ALA A 176 -12.44 11.77 5.69
CA ALA A 176 -13.29 12.64 6.50
C ALA A 176 -12.59 13.08 7.79
N ALA A 177 -11.81 12.21 8.41
CA ALA A 177 -11.07 12.52 9.64
C ALA A 177 -9.94 13.55 9.43
N VAL A 178 -9.48 13.78 8.20
CA VAL A 178 -8.45 14.77 7.84
C VAL A 178 -9.01 16.03 7.17
N GLN A 179 -10.32 16.28 7.31
CA GLN A 179 -10.99 17.47 6.74
C GLN A 179 -10.80 18.76 7.56
N GLY A 180 -10.25 18.62 8.77
CA GLY A 180 -10.10 19.71 9.75
C GLY A 180 -9.09 20.78 9.37
#